data_e266a210907b07cd3a783fffa44b9b7b
#
_entry.id   e266a210907b07cd3a783fffa44b9b7b
#
_cell.length_a   1.000
_cell.length_b   1.000
_cell.length_c   1.000
_cell.angle_alpha   90.00
_cell.angle_beta   90.00
_cell.angle_gamma   90.00
#
_symmetry.space_group_name_H-M   'P 1'
#
loop_
_entity.id
_entity.type
_entity.pdbx_description
1 polymer ?
#
loop_
_entity_poly.entity_id
_entity_poly.type
_entity_poly.pdbx_seq_one_letter_code
_entity_poly.pdbx_strand_id
1 'polypeptide(L)'
;MLDPQLDAPARDALVGDARGQIEAAGALKHENSWGLRKMAFEINKRTEADYRWLRFEAPTELLDTLDHNLKIADGVLRFRIFKVDPNTPSIVPPAVAAPGPRERTGDRGDRGDRGDRGPREDREERFDREPAADAAGE
;
A
#
# COMPACT_ATOMS: atom_id res chain seq x y z
N MET A 1 6.08 -7.45 -8.50
CA MET A 1 5.74 -7.75 -7.11
C MET A 1 5.06 -9.11 -7.09
N LEU A 2 5.67 -10.08 -6.44
CA LEU A 2 5.22 -11.47 -6.41
C LEU A 2 4.69 -11.84 -5.03
N ASP A 3 3.76 -12.80 -4.99
CA ASP A 3 3.18 -13.29 -3.75
C ASP A 3 4.25 -14.01 -2.90
N PRO A 4 4.50 -13.58 -1.67
CA PRO A 4 5.48 -14.21 -0.79
C PRO A 4 5.07 -15.61 -0.34
N GLN A 5 3.80 -16.00 -0.49
CA GLN A 5 3.31 -17.33 -0.14
C GLN A 5 3.64 -18.39 -1.21
N LEU A 6 3.99 -17.96 -2.41
CA LEU A 6 4.53 -18.89 -3.40
C LEU A 6 5.91 -19.36 -2.97
N ASP A 7 6.21 -20.61 -3.27
CA ASP A 7 7.54 -21.14 -3.09
C ASP A 7 8.59 -20.39 -3.90
N ALA A 8 9.82 -20.32 -3.41
CA ALA A 8 10.90 -19.62 -4.09
C ALA A 8 11.08 -20.08 -5.54
N PRO A 9 11.10 -21.39 -5.87
CA PRO A 9 11.23 -21.85 -7.25
C PRO A 9 10.05 -21.41 -8.13
N ALA A 10 8.83 -21.34 -7.61
CA ALA A 10 7.68 -20.88 -8.38
C ALA A 10 7.78 -19.37 -8.69
N ARG A 11 8.25 -18.57 -7.74
CA ARG A 11 8.52 -17.13 -7.98
C ARG A 11 9.63 -16.92 -9.01
N ASP A 12 10.69 -17.71 -8.93
CA ASP A 12 11.81 -17.63 -9.87
C ASP A 12 11.40 -18.11 -11.26
N ALA A 13 10.50 -19.09 -11.39
CA ALA A 13 9.92 -19.51 -12.67
C ALA A 13 9.13 -18.38 -13.33
N LEU A 14 8.26 -17.67 -12.58
CA LEU A 14 7.52 -16.52 -13.10
C LEU A 14 8.44 -15.40 -13.62
N VAL A 15 9.54 -15.15 -12.92
CA VAL A 15 10.55 -14.18 -13.38
C VAL A 15 11.29 -14.72 -14.60
N GLY A 16 11.60 -16.01 -14.62
CA GLY A 16 12.25 -16.70 -15.74
C GLY A 16 11.41 -16.65 -17.01
N ASP A 17 10.10 -16.86 -16.92
CA ASP A 17 9.16 -16.76 -18.05
C ASP A 17 9.13 -15.34 -18.61
N ALA A 18 9.02 -14.33 -17.75
CA ALA A 18 9.06 -12.93 -18.18
C ALA A 18 10.40 -12.57 -18.82
N ARG A 19 11.49 -13.04 -18.24
CA ARG A 19 12.84 -12.88 -18.79
C ARG A 19 12.99 -13.55 -20.15
N GLY A 20 12.54 -14.79 -20.31
CA GLY A 20 12.58 -15.52 -21.58
C GLY A 20 11.82 -14.80 -22.69
N GLN A 21 10.66 -14.23 -22.39
CA GLN A 21 9.89 -13.40 -23.33
C GLN A 21 10.65 -12.12 -23.73
N ILE A 22 11.31 -11.48 -22.77
CA ILE A 22 12.12 -10.28 -23.02
C ILE A 22 13.33 -10.62 -23.88
N GLU A 23 14.05 -11.69 -23.59
CA GLU A 23 15.24 -12.11 -24.34
C GLU A 23 14.90 -12.59 -25.76
N ALA A 24 13.70 -13.14 -25.96
CA ALA A 24 13.24 -13.61 -27.28
C ALA A 24 12.96 -12.49 -28.28
N ALA A 25 12.48 -11.33 -27.83
CA ALA A 25 12.07 -10.24 -28.71
C ALA A 25 12.74 -8.89 -28.42
N GLY A 26 13.61 -8.83 -27.40
CA GLY A 26 14.29 -7.62 -26.96
C GLY A 26 15.65 -7.91 -26.34
N ALA A 27 16.11 -7.02 -25.48
CA ALA A 27 17.37 -7.17 -24.77
C ALA A 27 17.20 -6.85 -23.28
N LEU A 28 17.47 -7.82 -22.43
CA LEU A 28 17.53 -7.62 -20.98
C LEU A 28 18.82 -6.85 -20.64
N LYS A 29 18.72 -5.72 -19.95
CA LYS A 29 19.87 -4.88 -19.56
C LYS A 29 20.26 -5.11 -18.11
N HIS A 30 19.28 -5.13 -17.21
CA HIS A 30 19.53 -5.31 -15.79
C HIS A 30 18.38 -6.10 -15.14
N GLU A 31 18.75 -6.98 -14.23
CA GLU A 31 17.85 -7.71 -13.36
C GLU A 31 18.28 -7.50 -11.91
N ASN A 32 17.37 -7.09 -11.06
CA ASN A 32 17.61 -6.91 -9.65
C ASN A 32 16.49 -7.53 -8.82
N SER A 33 16.86 -8.37 -7.88
CA SER A 33 15.97 -8.86 -6.84
C SER A 33 16.08 -7.96 -5.60
N TRP A 34 14.98 -7.31 -5.24
CA TRP A 34 14.94 -6.50 -4.04
C TRP A 34 14.48 -7.30 -2.83
N GLY A 35 14.05 -8.54 -3.06
CA GLY A 35 13.57 -9.44 -2.03
C GLY A 35 12.25 -9.05 -1.42
N LEU A 36 11.96 -9.66 -0.28
CA LEU A 36 10.73 -9.46 0.45
C LEU A 36 10.69 -8.06 1.10
N ARG A 37 9.63 -7.30 0.83
CA ARG A 37 9.45 -5.96 1.35
C ARG A 37 8.01 -5.70 1.74
N LYS A 38 7.84 -4.93 2.81
CA LYS A 38 6.53 -4.46 3.25
C LYS A 38 5.93 -3.48 2.25
N MET A 39 4.69 -3.70 1.87
CA MET A 39 3.93 -2.81 0.99
C MET A 39 3.35 -1.63 1.78
N ALA A 40 3.03 -0.53 1.09
CA ALA A 40 2.39 0.63 1.68
C ALA A 40 0.93 0.35 2.10
N PHE A 41 0.27 -0.58 1.41
CA PHE A 41 -1.08 -1.05 1.69
C PHE A 41 -1.21 -2.52 1.32
N GLU A 42 -2.22 -3.16 1.85
CA GLU A 42 -2.49 -4.57 1.64
C GLU A 42 -3.04 -4.83 0.23
N ILE A 43 -2.50 -5.86 -0.44
CA ILE A 43 -2.98 -6.36 -1.73
C ILE A 43 -3.27 -7.86 -1.57
N ASN A 44 -4.47 -8.30 -1.92
CA ASN A 44 -4.89 -9.70 -1.80
C ASN A 44 -4.61 -10.31 -0.40
N LYS A 45 -4.87 -9.54 0.65
CA LYS A 45 -4.58 -9.91 2.05
C LYS A 45 -3.09 -10.18 2.34
N ARG A 46 -2.20 -9.57 1.55
CA ARG A 46 -0.76 -9.59 1.74
C ARG A 46 -0.26 -8.21 2.14
N THR A 47 0.55 -8.15 3.17
CA THR A 47 1.22 -6.93 3.63
C THR A 47 2.63 -6.79 3.11
N GLU A 48 3.18 -7.89 2.56
CA GLU A 48 4.52 -7.98 2.01
C GLU A 48 4.50 -8.56 0.61
N ALA A 49 5.50 -8.28 -0.19
CA ALA A 49 5.69 -8.84 -1.52
C ALA A 49 7.18 -9.01 -1.84
N ASP A 50 7.50 -9.96 -2.71
CA ASP A 50 8.83 -10.09 -3.30
C ASP A 50 8.94 -9.14 -4.50
N TYR A 51 9.85 -8.20 -4.42
CA TYR A 51 10.05 -7.18 -5.44
C TYR A 51 11.15 -7.60 -6.41
N ARG A 52 10.79 -7.70 -7.68
CA ARG A 52 11.70 -7.96 -8.79
C ARG A 52 11.68 -6.77 -9.74
N TRP A 53 12.85 -6.39 -10.21
CA TRP A 53 13.06 -5.28 -11.11
C TRP A 53 13.81 -5.76 -12.36
N LEU A 54 13.21 -5.55 -13.52
CA LEU A 54 13.77 -5.90 -14.82
C LEU A 54 13.85 -4.62 -15.65
N ARG A 55 15.04 -4.34 -16.19
CA ARG A 55 15.26 -3.27 -17.17
C ARG A 55 15.62 -3.87 -18.50
N PHE A 56 14.90 -3.52 -19.53
CA PHE A 56 15.04 -4.11 -20.83
C PHE A 56 14.72 -3.12 -21.94
N GLU A 57 15.18 -3.41 -23.14
CA GLU A 57 14.81 -2.75 -24.38
C GLU A 57 13.96 -3.70 -25.20
N ALA A 58 12.81 -3.25 -25.64
CA ALA A 58 11.86 -4.10 -26.36
C ALA A 58 10.96 -3.29 -27.30
N PRO A 59 10.46 -3.91 -28.39
CA PRO A 59 9.41 -3.33 -29.22
C PRO A 59 8.08 -3.26 -28.44
N THR A 60 7.17 -2.41 -28.92
CA THR A 60 5.86 -2.19 -28.27
C THR A 60 5.02 -3.46 -28.21
N GLU A 61 5.09 -4.31 -29.21
CA GLU A 61 4.36 -5.59 -29.29
C GLU A 61 4.68 -6.52 -28.12
N LEU A 62 5.96 -6.54 -27.69
CA LEU A 62 6.36 -7.32 -26.52
C LEU A 62 5.77 -6.74 -25.23
N LEU A 63 5.63 -5.40 -25.13
CA LEU A 63 5.06 -4.77 -23.95
C LEU A 63 3.60 -5.18 -23.75
N ASP A 64 2.82 -5.25 -24.83
CA ASP A 64 1.42 -5.71 -24.79
C ASP A 64 1.31 -7.17 -24.38
N THR A 65 2.21 -8.02 -24.92
CA THR A 65 2.29 -9.43 -24.56
C THR A 65 2.66 -9.62 -23.09
N LEU A 66 3.67 -8.91 -22.61
CA LEU A 66 4.08 -8.95 -21.20
C LEU A 66 2.97 -8.43 -20.27
N ASP A 67 2.31 -7.35 -20.64
CA ASP A 67 1.21 -6.81 -19.86
C ASP A 67 0.06 -7.81 -19.71
N HIS A 68 -0.31 -8.47 -20.82
CA HIS A 68 -1.32 -9.51 -20.82
C HIS A 68 -0.91 -10.70 -19.94
N ASN A 69 0.28 -11.24 -20.16
CA ASN A 69 0.77 -12.42 -19.46
C ASN A 69 0.92 -12.17 -17.95
N LEU A 70 1.45 -11.01 -17.56
CA LEU A 70 1.60 -10.66 -16.15
C LEU A 70 0.27 -10.37 -15.45
N LYS A 71 -0.79 -9.98 -16.19
CA LYS A 71 -2.14 -9.81 -15.63
C LYS A 71 -2.81 -11.13 -15.28
N ILE A 72 -2.57 -12.15 -16.09
CA ILE A 72 -3.21 -13.47 -15.91
C ILE A 72 -2.35 -14.43 -15.10
N ALA A 73 -1.08 -14.11 -14.85
CA ALA A 73 -0.17 -14.97 -14.12
C ALA A 73 -0.55 -15.07 -12.65
N ASP A 74 -0.82 -16.27 -12.18
CA ASP A 74 -1.05 -16.55 -10.78
C ASP A 74 0.22 -16.28 -9.97
N GLY A 75 0.07 -15.52 -8.88
CA GLY A 75 1.20 -15.16 -8.03
C GLY A 75 1.83 -13.81 -8.33
N VAL A 76 1.39 -13.11 -9.35
CA VAL A 76 1.73 -11.70 -9.57
C VAL A 76 0.74 -10.81 -8.84
N LEU A 77 1.14 -10.22 -7.72
CA LEU A 77 0.27 -9.32 -6.95
C LEU A 77 0.06 -7.99 -7.67
N ARG A 78 1.13 -7.46 -8.23
CA ARG A 78 1.12 -6.21 -8.98
C ARG A 78 2.37 -6.07 -9.82
N PHE A 79 2.22 -5.51 -11.01
CA PHE A 79 3.35 -5.12 -11.84
C PHE A 79 3.14 -3.72 -12.41
N ARG A 80 4.20 -3.14 -12.93
CA ARG A 80 4.16 -1.88 -13.64
C ARG A 80 5.28 -1.83 -14.66
N ILE A 81 4.93 -1.44 -15.89
CA ILE A 81 5.88 -1.18 -16.98
C ILE A 81 5.91 0.33 -17.18
N PHE A 82 7.11 0.90 -17.21
CA PHE A 82 7.29 2.32 -17.47
C PHE A 82 8.57 2.59 -18.26
N LYS A 83 8.54 3.65 -19.05
CA LYS A 83 9.68 4.05 -19.86
C LYS A 83 10.73 4.73 -18.99
N VAL A 84 11.98 4.35 -19.19
CA VAL A 84 13.14 4.91 -18.49
C VAL A 84 14.16 5.36 -19.53
N ASP A 85 14.85 6.47 -19.29
CA ASP A 85 15.92 6.90 -20.17
C ASP A 85 17.10 5.90 -20.15
N PRO A 86 17.70 5.61 -21.30
CA PRO A 86 18.79 4.64 -21.40
C PRO A 86 20.01 4.98 -20.53
N ASN A 87 20.25 6.26 -20.29
CA ASN A 87 21.37 6.76 -19.49
C ASN A 87 21.08 6.81 -17.96
N THR A 88 19.85 6.48 -17.53
CA THR A 88 19.53 6.47 -16.10
C THR A 88 20.34 5.38 -15.41
N PRO A 89 21.05 5.69 -14.31
CA PRO A 89 21.77 4.67 -13.57
C PRO A 89 20.83 3.58 -13.06
N SER A 90 21.36 2.38 -12.85
CA SER A 90 20.58 1.28 -12.28
C SER A 90 19.97 1.71 -10.94
N ILE A 91 18.66 1.48 -10.80
CA ILE A 91 17.95 1.86 -9.58
C ILE A 91 18.36 0.88 -8.48
N VAL A 92 19.17 1.36 -7.55
CA VAL A 92 19.42 0.64 -6.30
C VAL A 92 18.16 0.79 -5.43
N PRO A 93 17.66 -0.30 -4.83
CA PRO A 93 16.52 -0.21 -3.93
C PRO A 93 16.83 0.82 -2.83
N PRO A 94 15.93 1.75 -2.54
CA PRO A 94 16.11 2.63 -1.42
C PRO A 94 16.30 1.77 -0.17
N ALA A 95 17.30 2.08 0.64
CA ALA A 95 17.45 1.45 1.94
C ALA A 95 16.11 1.57 2.66
N VAL A 96 15.53 0.44 3.08
CA VAL A 96 14.32 0.47 3.89
C VAL A 96 14.73 1.12 5.20
N ALA A 97 14.46 2.41 5.35
CA ALA A 97 14.52 3.03 6.64
C ALA A 97 13.54 2.25 7.52
N ALA A 98 14.08 1.49 8.48
CA ALA A 98 13.25 0.94 9.54
C ALA A 98 12.41 2.11 10.06
N PRO A 99 11.09 1.94 10.23
CA PRO A 99 10.27 2.98 10.83
C PRO A 99 10.87 3.25 12.21
N GLY A 100 11.64 4.33 12.32
CA GLY A 100 12.14 4.81 13.60
C GLY A 100 10.94 4.96 14.54
N PRO A 101 11.10 4.72 15.84
CA PRO A 101 10.05 4.99 16.79
C PRO A 101 9.60 6.42 16.53
N ARG A 102 8.33 6.58 16.18
CA ARG A 102 7.70 7.91 16.13
C ARG A 102 7.74 8.39 17.56
N GLU A 103 8.74 9.19 17.90
CA GLU A 103 8.68 10.00 19.09
C GLU A 103 7.42 10.83 18.97
N ARG A 104 6.40 10.42 19.72
CA ARG A 104 5.30 11.31 20.04
C ARG A 104 5.91 12.37 20.94
N THR A 105 6.44 13.42 20.35
CA THR A 105 6.63 14.68 21.03
C THR A 105 5.25 15.14 21.45
N GLY A 106 4.82 14.63 22.59
CA GLY A 106 3.68 15.18 23.32
C GLY A 106 4.12 16.53 23.83
N ASP A 107 3.95 17.53 23.02
CA ASP A 107 3.85 18.90 23.50
C ASP A 107 2.59 18.98 24.36
N ARG A 108 2.72 18.58 25.63
CA ARG A 108 1.83 19.00 26.70
C ARG A 108 2.25 20.40 27.04
N GLY A 109 1.83 21.36 26.23
CA GLY A 109 1.79 22.75 26.60
C GLY A 109 1.04 22.87 27.92
N ASP A 110 1.85 23.17 28.93
CA ASP A 110 1.49 23.79 30.18
C ASP A 110 0.49 24.92 29.92
N ARG A 111 -0.80 24.65 30.19
CA ARG A 111 -1.80 25.72 30.33
C ARG A 111 -2.06 25.90 31.79
N GLY A 112 -1.26 26.85 32.33
CA GLY A 112 -1.40 27.47 33.60
C GLY A 112 -2.85 27.78 33.98
N ASP A 113 -3.07 27.42 35.17
CA ASP A 113 -3.82 28.14 36.21
C ASP A 113 -4.54 29.41 35.75
N ARG A 114 -5.84 29.34 35.71
CA ARG A 114 -6.72 30.50 35.87
C ARG A 114 -8.02 30.14 36.57
N GLY A 115 -8.04 30.40 37.90
CA GLY A 115 -9.02 31.25 38.54
C GLY A 115 -10.38 30.63 38.77
N ASP A 116 -10.51 30.17 39.95
CA ASP A 116 -11.58 30.49 40.89
C ASP A 116 -12.72 31.31 40.29
N ARG A 117 -13.85 30.68 40.10
CA ARG A 117 -15.17 31.32 40.16
C ARG A 117 -16.18 30.37 40.78
N GLY A 118 -16.62 30.82 41.94
CA GLY A 118 -17.48 30.22 42.91
C GLY A 118 -18.87 29.74 42.41
N PRO A 119 -19.64 29.20 43.33
CA PRO A 119 -20.86 28.45 43.04
C PRO A 119 -22.03 29.40 42.67
N ARG A 120 -22.76 29.04 41.65
CA ARG A 120 -24.10 29.61 41.43
C ARG A 120 -25.13 28.53 41.69
N GLU A 121 -25.83 28.81 42.74
CA GLU A 121 -27.04 28.17 43.20
C GLU A 121 -28.18 28.27 42.17
N ASP A 122 -28.99 27.24 42.23
CA ASP A 122 -30.42 27.17 41.96
C ASP A 122 -31.00 27.88 40.73
N ARG A 123 -31.47 27.05 39.84
CA ARG A 123 -32.84 27.30 39.37
C ARG A 123 -33.46 25.98 38.87
N GLU A 124 -34.29 25.43 39.74
CA GLU A 124 -35.36 24.52 39.38
C GLU A 124 -36.32 25.25 38.43
N GLU A 125 -36.61 24.70 37.29
CA GLU A 125 -37.91 24.89 36.64
C GLU A 125 -38.33 23.58 35.97
N ARG A 126 -39.24 22.96 36.68
CA ARG A 126 -40.26 22.03 36.24
C ARG A 126 -40.81 22.40 34.88
N PHE A 127 -40.82 21.48 33.99
CA PHE A 127 -41.89 21.36 33.01
C PHE A 127 -42.36 19.90 32.94
N ASP A 128 -43.35 19.63 33.78
CA ASP A 128 -44.34 18.60 33.54
C ASP A 128 -45.03 18.87 32.20
N ARG A 129 -45.08 17.88 31.36
CA ARG A 129 -46.15 17.70 30.42
C ARG A 129 -46.38 16.24 30.14
N GLU A 130 -47.44 15.79 30.75
CA GLU A 130 -48.06 14.48 30.59
C GLU A 130 -48.62 14.25 29.16
N PRO A 131 -48.99 13.01 28.90
CA PRO A 131 -49.21 12.50 27.53
C PRO A 131 -50.68 12.65 27.12
N ALA A 132 -50.90 12.77 25.85
CA ALA A 132 -52.25 12.55 25.29
C ALA A 132 -52.23 11.27 24.44
N ALA A 133 -52.91 10.28 24.96
CA ALA A 133 -53.49 9.18 24.24
C ALA A 133 -54.70 9.68 23.44
N ASP A 134 -54.90 9.06 22.29
CA ASP A 134 -56.21 8.63 21.74
C ASP A 134 -55.96 8.15 20.32
N ALA A 135 -56.19 6.91 20.06
CA ALA A 135 -57.40 6.14 19.87
C ALA A 135 -57.91 6.20 18.44
N ALA A 136 -57.91 4.99 17.86
CA ALA A 136 -58.94 4.36 17.06
C ALA A 136 -59.34 4.91 15.68
N GLY A 137 -59.48 3.99 14.79
CA GLY A 137 -60.56 3.96 13.85
C GLY A 137 -60.22 3.50 12.43
N GLU A 138 -60.68 2.29 12.17
CA GLU A 138 -61.16 1.68 10.95
C GLU A 138 -60.16 1.38 9.84
#